data_c7cc21ef85db9e54096942cbd58f0a6c
#
_entry.id   c7cc21ef85db9e54096942cbd58f0a6c
#
_cell.length_a   1.000
_cell.length_b   1.000
_cell.length_c   1.000
_cell.angle_alpha   90.00
_cell.angle_beta   90.00
_cell.angle_gamma   90.00
#
_symmetry.space_group_name_H-M   'P 1'
#
loop_
_entity.id
_entity.type
_entity.pdbx_description
1 polymer ?
#
loop_
_entity_poly.entity_id
_entity_poly.type
_entity_poly.pdbx_seq_one_letter_code
_entity_poly.pdbx_strand_id
1 'polypeptide(L)'
;ELSFLGRIHSVDDVSRAYDAARSAGFANINLDFIFGLPNQSPPVWAATLEKAIALAPEHLSLYSLIVEPETPLFHWVETGRVPAPDDDLAGELYETAMERLADAGYVQYEVSNWGKKGLGTGDWRLGRPLSDPQSPVPCHHNLLYWRNQEYIGVGPGAHSHMRLPFEHPTATPSAEGAGLRWSNRKPVPGYIKRVQAGEAVVDFWEEIDSRTAMGETMMLGLRLVKEGVSRARFRRRHGVEMDAIFADELARLYSQGMLQSDGESVRLTERGLMLGNQVFAAFLP
;
A
#
# COMPACT_ATOMS: atom_id res chain seq x y z
N GLU A 1 13.92 18.50 6.52
CA GLU A 1 13.36 17.16 6.25
C GLU A 1 13.83 16.63 4.89
N LEU A 2 13.62 17.34 3.79
CA LEU A 2 14.08 16.90 2.45
C LEU A 2 15.58 16.64 2.42
N SER A 3 16.40 17.54 2.98
CA SER A 3 17.85 17.36 3.06
C SER A 3 18.24 16.14 3.91
N PHE A 4 17.52 15.89 5.01
CA PHE A 4 17.73 14.71 5.84
C PHE A 4 17.46 13.41 5.06
N LEU A 5 16.43 13.40 4.24
CA LEU A 5 16.09 12.27 3.35
C LEU A 5 17.00 12.18 2.10
N GLY A 6 18.03 13.01 1.99
CA GLY A 6 18.93 13.05 0.83
C GLY A 6 18.24 13.51 -0.46
N ARG A 7 17.13 14.24 -0.34
CA ARG A 7 16.43 14.80 -1.51
C ARG A 7 17.16 16.03 -2.03
N ILE A 8 17.32 16.10 -3.34
CA ILE A 8 18.01 17.20 -4.03
C ILE A 8 17.11 18.39 -4.35
N HIS A 9 15.78 18.19 -4.28
CA HIS A 9 14.79 19.23 -4.56
C HIS A 9 14.39 20.00 -3.28
N SER A 10 13.91 21.21 -3.47
CA SER A 10 13.35 22.08 -2.44
C SER A 10 11.81 22.04 -2.44
N VAL A 11 11.17 22.65 -1.44
CA VAL A 11 9.71 22.85 -1.40
C VAL A 11 9.24 23.71 -2.59
N ASP A 12 10.04 24.72 -2.99
CA ASP A 12 9.71 25.53 -4.17
C ASP A 12 9.77 24.72 -5.48
N ASP A 13 10.66 23.73 -5.56
CA ASP A 13 10.69 22.81 -6.71
C ASP A 13 9.44 21.95 -6.77
N VAL A 14 8.91 21.51 -5.63
CA VAL A 14 7.63 20.77 -5.57
C VAL A 14 6.49 21.64 -6.10
N SER A 15 6.38 22.89 -5.64
CA SER A 15 5.35 23.84 -6.10
C SER A 15 5.46 24.09 -7.60
N ARG A 16 6.66 24.33 -8.11
CA ARG A 16 6.89 24.53 -9.56
C ARG A 16 6.52 23.29 -10.38
N ALA A 17 6.90 22.10 -9.90
CA ALA A 17 6.56 20.84 -10.58
C ALA A 17 5.03 20.61 -10.62
N TYR A 18 4.35 20.90 -9.50
CA TYR A 18 2.90 20.81 -9.41
C TYR A 18 2.22 21.77 -10.41
N ASP A 19 2.63 23.04 -10.42
CA ASP A 19 2.08 24.05 -11.32
C ASP A 19 2.34 23.72 -12.80
N ALA A 20 3.53 23.20 -13.11
CA ALA A 20 3.86 22.73 -14.45
C ALA A 20 2.98 21.56 -14.88
N ALA A 21 2.72 20.59 -14.00
CA ALA A 21 1.82 19.48 -14.30
C ALA A 21 0.38 19.97 -14.54
N ARG A 22 -0.12 20.88 -13.70
CA ARG A 22 -1.44 21.49 -13.91
C ARG A 22 -1.53 22.24 -15.23
N SER A 23 -0.51 23.04 -15.56
CA SER A 23 -0.44 23.79 -16.81
C SER A 23 -0.35 22.88 -18.04
N ALA A 24 0.23 21.70 -17.90
CA ALA A 24 0.27 20.66 -18.93
C ALA A 24 -1.05 19.89 -19.09
N GLY A 25 -2.07 20.18 -18.24
CA GLY A 25 -3.40 19.59 -18.34
C GLY A 25 -3.62 18.33 -17.49
N PHE A 26 -2.70 17.97 -16.59
CA PHE A 26 -2.94 16.87 -15.66
C PHE A 26 -4.02 17.25 -14.64
N ALA A 27 -5.17 16.59 -14.71
CA ALA A 27 -6.32 16.85 -13.84
C ALA A 27 -6.28 16.00 -12.55
N ASN A 28 -5.46 14.94 -12.50
CA ASN A 28 -5.31 14.07 -11.35
C ASN A 28 -3.82 13.97 -10.97
N ILE A 29 -3.46 14.58 -9.85
CA ILE A 29 -2.08 14.64 -9.35
C ILE A 29 -2.06 14.05 -7.96
N ASN A 30 -1.08 13.17 -7.71
CA ASN A 30 -0.77 12.64 -6.40
C ASN A 30 0.47 13.34 -5.83
N LEU A 31 0.45 13.60 -4.53
CA LEU A 31 1.62 14.03 -3.77
C LEU A 31 1.96 12.98 -2.72
N ASP A 32 3.22 12.53 -2.70
CA ASP A 32 3.75 11.57 -1.74
C ASP A 32 4.51 12.27 -0.61
N PHE A 33 4.24 11.88 0.63
CA PHE A 33 4.90 12.38 1.82
C PHE A 33 5.43 11.23 2.68
N ILE A 34 6.50 11.50 3.42
CA ILE A 34 7.01 10.63 4.47
C ILE A 34 6.91 11.40 5.78
N PHE A 35 6.30 10.80 6.80
CA PHE A 35 6.19 11.34 8.16
C PHE A 35 6.86 10.42 9.17
N GLY A 36 6.95 10.83 10.44
CA GLY A 36 7.65 10.08 11.48
C GLY A 36 9.18 10.17 11.34
N LEU A 37 9.67 11.26 10.75
CA LEU A 37 11.09 11.50 10.64
C LEU A 37 11.71 11.75 12.02
N PRO A 38 12.96 11.34 12.26
CA PRO A 38 13.67 11.68 13.47
C PRO A 38 13.64 13.19 13.74
N ASN A 39 13.24 13.57 14.96
CA ASN A 39 13.02 14.96 15.40
C ASN A 39 11.91 15.74 14.66
N GLN A 40 11.07 15.10 13.87
CA GLN A 40 9.88 15.75 13.35
C GLN A 40 8.90 16.02 14.48
N SER A 41 8.43 17.25 14.60
CA SER A 41 7.43 17.60 15.62
C SER A 41 6.02 17.73 15.04
N PRO A 42 4.95 17.49 15.83
CA PRO A 42 3.58 17.65 15.37
C PRO A 42 3.28 19.00 14.70
N PRO A 43 3.76 20.17 15.21
CA PRO A 43 3.54 21.44 14.51
C PRO A 43 4.19 21.52 13.13
N VAL A 44 5.37 20.92 12.95
CA VAL A 44 6.07 20.90 11.65
C VAL A 44 5.30 20.04 10.66
N TRP A 45 4.84 18.86 11.10
CA TRP A 45 4.00 17.99 10.28
C TRP A 45 2.66 18.65 9.91
N ALA A 46 1.99 19.27 10.86
CA ALA A 46 0.75 20.02 10.63
C ALA A 46 0.93 21.12 9.56
N ALA A 47 2.01 21.90 9.63
CA ALA A 47 2.33 22.93 8.64
C ALA A 47 2.64 22.32 7.24
N THR A 48 3.22 21.13 7.19
CA THR A 48 3.45 20.40 5.92
C THR A 48 2.12 19.97 5.31
N LEU A 49 1.21 19.40 6.11
CA LEU A 49 -0.14 19.02 5.64
C LEU A 49 -0.94 20.22 5.15
N GLU A 50 -0.88 21.35 5.84
CA GLU A 50 -1.58 22.58 5.41
C GLU A 50 -1.10 23.05 4.02
N LYS A 51 0.20 23.02 3.77
CA LYS A 51 0.76 23.36 2.45
C LYS A 51 0.32 22.34 1.38
N ALA A 52 0.32 21.05 1.71
CA ALA A 52 -0.14 20.00 0.79
C ALA A 52 -1.64 20.17 0.44
N ILE A 53 -2.48 20.43 1.44
CA ILE A 53 -3.92 20.67 1.28
C ILE A 53 -4.18 21.94 0.45
N ALA A 54 -3.39 23.00 0.65
CA ALA A 54 -3.52 24.25 -0.10
C ALA A 54 -3.25 24.09 -1.61
N LEU A 55 -2.40 23.13 -2.01
CA LEU A 55 -2.20 22.77 -3.41
C LEU A 55 -3.43 22.08 -4.02
N ALA A 56 -4.32 21.56 -3.17
CA ALA A 56 -5.56 20.89 -3.55
C ALA A 56 -5.39 19.72 -4.54
N PRO A 57 -4.42 18.81 -4.34
CA PRO A 57 -4.26 17.64 -5.20
C PRO A 57 -5.49 16.72 -5.11
N GLU A 58 -5.70 15.88 -6.10
CA GLU A 58 -6.77 14.90 -6.10
C GLU A 58 -6.47 13.71 -5.19
N HIS A 59 -5.18 13.45 -4.95
CA HIS A 59 -4.72 12.29 -4.20
C HIS A 59 -3.51 12.63 -3.31
N LEU A 60 -3.42 12.00 -2.15
CA LEU A 60 -2.32 12.12 -1.21
C LEU A 60 -1.90 10.74 -0.72
N SER A 61 -0.60 10.47 -0.74
CA SER A 61 0.01 9.27 -0.17
C SER A 61 0.89 9.68 1.01
N LEU A 62 0.62 9.16 2.20
CA LEU A 62 1.37 9.45 3.41
C LEU A 62 1.96 8.15 3.96
N TYR A 63 3.28 8.08 4.02
CA TYR A 63 4.01 6.91 4.47
C TYR A 63 4.73 7.20 5.77
N SER A 64 4.55 6.35 6.78
CA SER A 64 5.44 6.37 7.95
C SER A 64 6.85 5.97 7.54
N LEU A 65 7.86 6.65 8.10
CA LEU A 65 9.26 6.31 7.85
C LEU A 65 9.55 4.87 8.31
N ILE A 66 10.05 4.06 7.39
CA ILE A 66 10.57 2.74 7.67
C ILE A 66 12.08 2.77 7.46
N VAL A 67 12.83 2.24 8.44
CA VAL A 67 14.28 2.13 8.36
C VAL A 67 14.63 0.82 7.67
N GLU A 68 14.89 0.89 6.37
CA GLU A 68 15.21 -0.28 5.56
C GLU A 68 16.68 -0.69 5.74
N PRO A 69 16.97 -1.99 5.91
CA PRO A 69 18.34 -2.52 5.93
C PRO A 69 19.16 -2.06 4.71
N GLU A 70 20.47 -1.99 4.88
CA GLU A 70 21.44 -1.59 3.83
C GLU A 70 21.32 -0.12 3.36
N THR A 71 20.48 0.71 4.01
CA THR A 71 20.40 2.15 3.72
C THR A 71 21.33 2.96 4.60
N PRO A 72 21.76 4.17 4.15
CA PRO A 72 22.52 5.09 5.01
C PRO A 72 21.78 5.39 6.32
N LEU A 73 20.45 5.54 6.29
CA LEU A 73 19.64 5.81 7.48
C LEU A 73 19.71 4.65 8.47
N PHE A 74 19.61 3.39 8.00
CA PHE A 74 19.79 2.21 8.84
C PHE A 74 21.13 2.25 9.59
N HIS A 75 22.22 2.52 8.87
CA HIS A 75 23.53 2.63 9.49
C HIS A 75 23.61 3.78 10.51
N TRP A 76 22.99 4.93 10.25
CA TRP A 76 22.97 6.05 11.19
C TRP A 76 22.18 5.74 12.46
N VAL A 77 21.08 5.00 12.36
CA VAL A 77 20.31 4.55 13.52
C VAL A 77 21.09 3.50 14.32
N GLU A 78 21.65 2.49 13.68
CA GLU A 78 22.47 1.45 14.32
C GLU A 78 23.68 2.01 15.06
N THR A 79 24.30 3.06 14.53
CA THR A 79 25.46 3.71 15.15
C THR A 79 25.08 4.80 16.15
N GLY A 80 23.79 5.03 16.41
CA GLY A 80 23.31 6.07 17.33
C GLY A 80 23.56 7.51 16.85
N ARG A 81 23.90 7.69 15.58
CA ARG A 81 24.05 9.02 14.96
C ARG A 81 22.72 9.74 14.80
N VAL A 82 21.63 8.98 14.60
CA VAL A 82 20.27 9.45 14.48
C VAL A 82 19.41 8.57 15.40
N PRO A 83 18.44 9.11 16.15
CA PRO A 83 17.53 8.30 16.95
C PRO A 83 16.69 7.40 16.03
N ALA A 84 16.31 6.23 16.54
CA ALA A 84 15.33 5.38 15.88
C ALA A 84 13.98 6.13 15.74
N PRO A 85 13.16 5.82 14.71
CA PRO A 85 11.80 6.31 14.64
C PRO A 85 11.03 5.97 15.93
N ASP A 86 10.18 6.89 16.35
CA ASP A 86 9.32 6.76 17.51
C ASP A 86 7.92 6.37 17.04
N ASP A 87 7.48 5.16 17.37
CA ASP A 87 6.20 4.61 16.93
C ASP A 87 5.00 5.37 17.53
N ASP A 88 5.11 5.84 18.78
CA ASP A 88 4.04 6.62 19.44
C ASP A 88 3.88 7.97 18.77
N LEU A 89 5.01 8.65 18.49
CA LEU A 89 5.00 9.90 17.71
C LEU A 89 4.46 9.66 16.29
N ALA A 90 4.88 8.61 15.61
CA ALA A 90 4.36 8.28 14.29
C ALA A 90 2.84 8.06 14.31
N GLY A 91 2.32 7.42 15.35
CA GLY A 91 0.88 7.29 15.61
C GLY A 91 0.18 8.63 15.73
N GLU A 92 0.68 9.55 16.58
CA GLU A 92 0.13 10.91 16.77
C GLU A 92 0.12 11.71 15.45
N LEU A 93 1.21 11.63 14.68
CA LEU A 93 1.30 12.30 13.39
C LEU A 93 0.31 11.72 12.36
N TYR A 94 0.10 10.41 12.40
CA TYR A 94 -0.87 9.75 11.53
C TYR A 94 -2.32 10.14 11.89
N GLU A 95 -2.69 10.17 13.18
CA GLU A 95 -4.00 10.66 13.65
C GLU A 95 -4.23 12.11 13.21
N THR A 96 -3.22 12.98 13.41
CA THR A 96 -3.27 14.37 12.91
C THR A 96 -3.55 14.45 11.42
N ALA A 97 -2.92 13.57 10.62
CA ALA A 97 -3.14 13.53 9.19
C ALA A 97 -4.57 13.07 8.84
N MET A 98 -5.08 12.03 9.51
CA MET A 98 -6.45 11.55 9.29
C MET A 98 -7.48 12.64 9.55
N GLU A 99 -7.37 13.37 10.67
CA GLU A 99 -8.28 14.46 11.04
C GLU A 99 -8.23 15.60 10.01
N ARG A 100 -7.04 16.14 9.75
CA ARG A 100 -6.89 17.31 8.86
C ARG A 100 -7.29 17.01 7.42
N LEU A 101 -6.99 15.81 6.92
CA LEU A 101 -7.40 15.43 5.57
C LEU A 101 -8.89 15.18 5.47
N ALA A 102 -9.52 14.62 6.51
CA ALA A 102 -10.97 14.47 6.56
C ALA A 102 -11.68 15.84 6.54
N ASP A 103 -11.21 16.81 7.32
CA ASP A 103 -11.71 18.18 7.36
C ASP A 103 -11.53 18.91 6.02
N ALA A 104 -10.44 18.62 5.30
CA ALA A 104 -10.16 19.13 3.96
C ALA A 104 -10.92 18.40 2.83
N GLY A 105 -11.79 17.44 3.17
CA GLY A 105 -12.63 16.73 2.22
C GLY A 105 -11.95 15.57 1.50
N TYR A 106 -10.87 15.03 2.06
CA TYR A 106 -10.27 13.79 1.57
C TYR A 106 -10.86 12.58 2.31
N VAL A 107 -10.90 11.46 1.62
CA VAL A 107 -11.34 10.17 2.17
C VAL A 107 -10.18 9.20 2.14
N GLN A 108 -9.86 8.67 3.29
CA GLN A 108 -8.94 7.53 3.39
C GLN A 108 -9.62 6.29 2.82
N TYR A 109 -9.06 5.66 1.80
CA TYR A 109 -9.59 4.44 1.22
C TYR A 109 -8.72 3.21 1.53
N GLU A 110 -7.43 3.42 1.82
CA GLU A 110 -6.51 2.42 2.34
C GLU A 110 -5.50 3.06 3.31
N VAL A 111 -4.70 2.26 3.99
CA VAL A 111 -3.87 2.67 5.13
C VAL A 111 -3.04 3.93 4.89
N SER A 112 -2.45 4.08 3.70
CA SER A 112 -1.49 5.16 3.39
C SER A 112 -2.01 6.17 2.38
N ASN A 113 -3.24 6.01 1.84
CA ASN A 113 -3.70 6.80 0.72
C ASN A 113 -5.09 7.42 0.93
N TRP A 114 -5.18 8.69 0.52
CA TRP A 114 -6.38 9.52 0.57
C TRP A 114 -6.72 10.08 -0.80
N GLY A 115 -7.99 10.02 -1.17
CA GLY A 115 -8.51 10.65 -2.38
C GLY A 115 -9.50 11.75 -2.07
N LYS A 116 -9.58 12.79 -2.88
CA LYS A 116 -10.53 13.88 -2.72
C LYS A 116 -11.95 13.41 -3.01
N LYS A 117 -12.92 13.82 -2.18
CA LYS A 117 -14.35 13.49 -2.39
C LYS A 117 -14.87 14.08 -3.70
N GLY A 118 -15.81 13.38 -4.33
CA GLY A 118 -16.58 13.91 -5.46
C GLY A 118 -15.90 13.83 -6.82
N LEU A 119 -14.68 13.31 -6.88
CA LEU A 119 -13.93 13.16 -8.13
C LEU A 119 -13.84 11.69 -8.59
N GLY A 120 -14.60 10.80 -7.94
CA GLY A 120 -14.59 9.37 -8.22
C GLY A 120 -14.85 9.09 -9.71
N THR A 121 -13.81 8.68 -10.41
CA THR A 121 -13.95 8.12 -11.75
C THR A 121 -14.55 6.74 -11.63
N GLY A 122 -15.56 6.43 -12.44
CA GLY A 122 -16.25 5.16 -12.44
C GLY A 122 -15.35 3.94 -12.40
N ASP A 123 -15.90 2.81 -12.04
CA ASP A 123 -15.19 1.53 -12.16
C ASP A 123 -14.85 1.30 -13.63
N TRP A 124 -13.61 1.62 -13.99
CA TRP A 124 -13.12 1.51 -15.36
C TRP A 124 -13.25 0.09 -15.94
N ARG A 125 -13.33 -0.94 -15.07
CA ARG A 125 -13.53 -2.34 -15.49
C ARG A 125 -14.96 -2.63 -15.90
N LEU A 126 -15.91 -1.88 -15.37
CA LEU A 126 -17.33 -2.10 -15.62
C LEU A 126 -17.95 -1.05 -16.56
N GLY A 127 -17.18 -0.05 -16.99
CA GLY A 127 -17.70 1.03 -17.85
C GLY A 127 -18.82 1.86 -17.17
N ARG A 128 -18.93 1.76 -15.83
CA ARG A 128 -19.95 2.46 -15.06
C ARG A 128 -19.36 3.63 -14.30
N PRO A 129 -19.97 4.82 -14.37
CA PRO A 129 -19.63 5.89 -13.43
C PRO A 129 -19.91 5.39 -12.00
N LEU A 130 -19.00 5.66 -11.07
CA LEU A 130 -19.31 5.49 -9.65
C LEU A 130 -20.50 6.41 -9.36
N SER A 131 -21.62 5.82 -8.99
CA SER A 131 -22.87 6.54 -8.72
C SER A 131 -22.86 7.30 -7.39
N ASP A 132 -21.76 7.17 -6.61
CA ASP A 132 -21.60 7.85 -5.34
C ASP A 132 -20.71 9.09 -5.50
N PRO A 133 -21.29 10.31 -5.40
CA PRO A 133 -20.54 11.57 -5.42
C PRO A 133 -19.55 11.73 -4.26
N GLN A 134 -19.59 10.84 -3.27
CA GLN A 134 -18.72 10.85 -2.09
C GLN A 134 -17.48 9.95 -2.26
N SER A 135 -17.44 9.15 -3.33
CA SER A 135 -16.31 8.26 -3.57
C SER A 135 -15.01 9.04 -3.85
N PRO A 136 -13.90 8.66 -3.21
CA PRO A 136 -12.60 9.26 -3.50
C PRO A 136 -12.08 8.82 -4.87
N VAL A 137 -11.07 9.52 -5.38
CA VAL A 137 -10.27 9.07 -6.54
C VAL A 137 -9.21 8.09 -6.04
N PRO A 138 -9.40 6.77 -6.18
CA PRO A 138 -8.41 5.82 -5.69
C PRO A 138 -7.27 5.64 -6.71
N CYS A 139 -6.08 5.32 -6.24
CA CYS A 139 -5.02 4.81 -7.09
C CYS A 139 -5.33 3.34 -7.48
N HIS A 140 -5.79 3.13 -8.71
CA HIS A 140 -6.15 1.78 -9.19
C HIS A 140 -4.97 0.81 -9.16
N HIS A 141 -3.75 1.30 -9.37
CA HIS A 141 -2.54 0.49 -9.26
C HIS A 141 -2.37 -0.07 -7.84
N ASN A 142 -2.56 0.77 -6.79
CA ASN A 142 -2.49 0.30 -5.40
C ASN A 142 -3.62 -0.69 -5.08
N LEU A 143 -4.82 -0.44 -5.60
CA LEU A 143 -5.95 -1.35 -5.38
C LEU A 143 -5.73 -2.75 -5.97
N LEU A 144 -4.96 -2.90 -7.04
CA LEU A 144 -4.58 -4.21 -7.57
C LEU A 144 -3.87 -5.05 -6.51
N TYR A 145 -2.90 -4.46 -5.83
CA TYR A 145 -2.15 -5.14 -4.77
C TYR A 145 -3.04 -5.43 -3.56
N TRP A 146 -3.76 -4.44 -3.05
CA TRP A 146 -4.59 -4.61 -1.85
C TRP A 146 -5.74 -5.59 -2.06
N ARG A 147 -6.22 -5.74 -3.28
CA ARG A 147 -7.20 -6.77 -3.66
C ARG A 147 -6.57 -8.12 -4.01
N ASN A 148 -5.28 -8.25 -3.79
CA ASN A 148 -4.47 -9.43 -4.09
C ASN A 148 -4.71 -9.93 -5.52
N GLN A 149 -4.71 -9.03 -6.51
CA GLN A 149 -4.93 -9.37 -7.92
C GLN A 149 -3.61 -9.77 -8.58
N GLU A 150 -3.74 -10.35 -9.77
CA GLU A 150 -2.61 -10.76 -10.60
C GLU A 150 -1.98 -9.56 -11.28
N TYR A 151 -0.65 -9.58 -11.39
CA TYR A 151 0.12 -8.56 -12.10
C TYR A 151 1.44 -9.11 -12.62
N ILE A 152 1.94 -8.50 -13.69
CA ILE A 152 3.24 -8.78 -14.25
C ILE A 152 4.10 -7.53 -14.15
N GLY A 153 5.25 -7.66 -13.48
CA GLY A 153 6.26 -6.62 -13.38
C GLY A 153 7.22 -6.63 -14.55
N VAL A 154 7.49 -5.46 -15.12
CA VAL A 154 8.41 -5.27 -16.22
C VAL A 154 9.57 -4.39 -15.77
N GLY A 155 10.78 -4.78 -16.11
CA GLY A 155 12.01 -4.08 -15.77
C GLY A 155 12.87 -4.77 -14.72
N PRO A 156 14.08 -4.25 -14.42
CA PRO A 156 14.98 -4.80 -13.42
C PRO A 156 14.37 -4.70 -12.02
N GLY A 157 14.47 -5.79 -11.26
CA GLY A 157 13.93 -5.87 -9.90
C GLY A 157 12.41 -5.87 -9.79
N ALA A 158 11.67 -5.87 -10.90
CA ALA A 158 10.21 -5.89 -10.87
C ALA A 158 9.68 -7.24 -10.38
N HIS A 159 8.64 -7.20 -9.57
CA HIS A 159 7.96 -8.39 -9.05
C HIS A 159 6.70 -8.68 -9.84
N SER A 160 6.30 -9.94 -9.89
CA SER A 160 5.08 -10.42 -10.52
C SER A 160 4.36 -11.41 -9.60
N HIS A 161 3.05 -11.49 -9.74
CA HIS A 161 2.20 -12.44 -9.03
C HIS A 161 1.08 -12.95 -9.95
N MET A 162 0.96 -14.27 -10.07
CA MET A 162 -0.09 -14.93 -10.83
C MET A 162 -0.67 -16.08 -10.02
N ARG A 163 -1.94 -16.35 -10.19
CA ARG A 163 -2.60 -17.53 -9.62
C ARG A 163 -2.39 -18.74 -10.51
N LEU A 164 -2.34 -19.92 -9.93
CA LEU A 164 -2.27 -21.17 -10.69
C LEU A 164 -3.69 -21.66 -11.08
N PRO A 165 -3.84 -22.38 -12.18
CA PRO A 165 -2.74 -22.82 -13.06
C PRO A 165 -2.24 -21.69 -13.99
N PHE A 166 -0.92 -21.55 -14.07
CA PHE A 166 -0.23 -20.62 -14.97
C PHE A 166 1.10 -21.23 -15.41
N GLU A 167 1.38 -21.25 -16.72
CA GLU A 167 2.66 -21.73 -17.26
C GLU A 167 3.72 -20.63 -17.15
N HIS A 168 4.78 -20.91 -16.40
CA HIS A 168 5.91 -20.00 -16.26
C HIS A 168 7.14 -20.54 -17.01
N PRO A 169 7.89 -19.70 -17.76
CA PRO A 169 9.00 -20.17 -18.60
C PRO A 169 10.13 -20.89 -17.86
N THR A 170 10.33 -20.58 -16.57
CA THR A 170 11.47 -21.09 -15.77
C THR A 170 11.06 -21.73 -14.45
N ALA A 171 9.78 -21.70 -14.08
CA ALA A 171 9.28 -22.28 -12.85
C ALA A 171 8.34 -23.45 -13.14
N THR A 172 8.41 -24.50 -12.35
CA THR A 172 7.53 -25.67 -12.43
C THR A 172 6.80 -25.79 -11.11
N PRO A 173 5.64 -25.07 -10.93
CA PRO A 173 4.87 -25.15 -9.71
C PRO A 173 4.25 -26.52 -9.52
N SER A 174 3.95 -26.86 -8.25
CA SER A 174 3.26 -28.11 -7.91
C SER A 174 1.78 -28.04 -8.34
N ALA A 175 1.14 -29.20 -8.42
CA ALA A 175 -0.31 -29.29 -8.71
C ALA A 175 -1.17 -28.74 -7.58
N GLU A 176 -0.62 -28.57 -6.38
CA GLU A 176 -1.31 -28.11 -5.16
C GLU A 176 -1.08 -26.61 -4.88
N GLY A 177 -0.21 -25.95 -5.64
CA GLY A 177 0.06 -24.52 -5.51
C GLY A 177 -1.15 -23.67 -5.83
N ALA A 178 -1.31 -22.57 -5.09
CA ALA A 178 -2.38 -21.58 -5.31
C ALA A 178 -1.93 -20.38 -6.14
N GLY A 179 -0.62 -20.08 -6.14
CA GLY A 179 -0.05 -18.96 -6.87
C GLY A 179 1.45 -19.09 -7.08
N LEU A 180 1.97 -18.23 -7.93
CA LEU A 180 3.38 -18.08 -8.22
C LEU A 180 3.76 -16.60 -8.09
N ARG A 181 4.84 -16.33 -7.36
CA ARG A 181 5.48 -15.02 -7.29
C ARG A 181 6.91 -15.14 -7.82
N TRP A 182 7.33 -14.14 -8.60
CA TRP A 182 8.70 -14.09 -9.07
C TRP A 182 9.20 -12.65 -9.16
N SER A 183 10.51 -12.49 -9.19
CA SER A 183 11.15 -11.19 -9.43
C SER A 183 12.17 -11.27 -10.55
N ASN A 184 12.30 -10.17 -11.26
CA ASN A 184 13.34 -9.98 -12.25
C ASN A 184 14.66 -9.59 -11.57
N ARG A 185 15.77 -9.88 -12.27
CA ARG A 185 17.11 -9.52 -11.84
C ARG A 185 17.24 -8.02 -11.53
N LYS A 186 17.74 -7.68 -10.33
CA LYS A 186 17.88 -6.29 -9.86
C LYS A 186 18.97 -5.49 -10.59
N PRO A 187 20.20 -6.00 -10.81
CA PRO A 187 21.25 -5.20 -11.43
C PRO A 187 20.92 -4.85 -12.88
N VAL A 188 20.74 -3.55 -13.17
CA VAL A 188 20.34 -3.03 -14.49
C VAL A 188 21.23 -3.54 -15.64
N PRO A 189 22.59 -3.53 -15.56
CA PRO A 189 23.44 -4.04 -16.64
C PRO A 189 23.20 -5.52 -16.94
N GLY A 190 23.01 -6.34 -15.89
CA GLY A 190 22.74 -7.77 -16.01
C GLY A 190 21.37 -8.06 -16.62
N TYR A 191 20.36 -7.26 -16.26
CA TYR A 191 19.02 -7.34 -16.85
C TYR A 191 19.07 -7.03 -18.35
N ILE A 192 19.68 -5.90 -18.74
CA ILE A 192 19.81 -5.49 -20.15
C ILE A 192 20.51 -6.55 -20.98
N LYS A 193 21.64 -7.09 -20.47
CA LYS A 193 22.42 -8.15 -21.17
C LYS A 193 21.56 -9.37 -21.48
N ARG A 194 20.74 -9.84 -20.50
CA ARG A 194 19.85 -11.00 -20.69
C ARG A 194 18.73 -10.71 -21.69
N VAL A 195 18.09 -9.55 -21.59
CA VAL A 195 17.06 -9.14 -22.56
C VAL A 195 17.62 -9.12 -23.99
N GLN A 196 18.81 -8.54 -24.19
CA GLN A 196 19.48 -8.48 -25.50
C GLN A 196 19.87 -9.88 -26.03
N ALA A 197 20.18 -10.82 -25.14
CA ALA A 197 20.50 -12.20 -25.49
C ALA A 197 19.27 -13.09 -25.70
N GLY A 198 18.04 -12.58 -25.43
CA GLY A 198 16.81 -13.39 -25.46
C GLY A 198 16.71 -14.40 -24.29
N GLU A 199 17.50 -14.18 -23.24
CA GLU A 199 17.52 -15.05 -22.05
C GLU A 199 16.45 -14.63 -21.03
N ALA A 200 15.98 -15.59 -20.20
CA ALA A 200 15.07 -15.33 -19.10
C ALA A 200 15.69 -14.34 -18.08
N VAL A 201 14.92 -13.37 -17.64
CA VAL A 201 15.34 -12.32 -16.70
C VAL A 201 14.94 -12.61 -15.25
N VAL A 202 14.22 -13.69 -15.01
CA VAL A 202 13.78 -14.10 -13.66
C VAL A 202 15.01 -14.49 -12.83
N ASP A 203 15.10 -13.95 -11.63
CA ASP A 203 16.18 -14.19 -10.67
C ASP A 203 15.73 -15.06 -9.50
N PHE A 204 14.49 -14.89 -9.07
CA PHE A 204 13.88 -15.60 -7.96
C PHE A 204 12.43 -15.93 -8.29
N TRP A 205 11.95 -17.06 -7.83
CA TRP A 205 10.53 -17.39 -7.81
C TRP A 205 10.19 -18.23 -6.59
N GLU A 206 8.93 -18.12 -6.14
CA GLU A 206 8.36 -18.93 -5.07
C GLU A 206 6.96 -19.37 -5.43
N GLU A 207 6.61 -20.57 -5.02
CA GLU A 207 5.25 -21.06 -5.05
C GLU A 207 4.52 -20.65 -3.78
N ILE A 208 3.29 -20.19 -3.93
CA ILE A 208 2.43 -19.77 -2.84
C ILE A 208 1.44 -20.91 -2.58
N ASP A 209 1.49 -21.51 -1.42
CA ASP A 209 0.51 -22.52 -1.00
C ASP A 209 -0.86 -21.90 -0.69
N SER A 210 -1.88 -22.75 -0.59
CA SER A 210 -3.26 -22.30 -0.39
C SER A 210 -3.48 -21.55 0.94
N ARG A 211 -2.79 -21.94 2.03
CA ARG A 211 -2.93 -21.26 3.34
C ARG A 211 -2.29 -19.88 3.31
N THR A 212 -1.12 -19.78 2.72
CA THR A 212 -0.43 -18.50 2.49
C THR A 212 -1.25 -17.56 1.60
N ALA A 213 -1.80 -18.06 0.48
CA ALA A 213 -2.65 -17.27 -0.41
C ALA A 213 -3.91 -16.73 0.27
N MET A 214 -4.52 -17.51 1.16
CA MET A 214 -5.65 -17.07 1.99
C MET A 214 -5.21 -15.99 3.00
N GLY A 215 -4.09 -16.19 3.68
CA GLY A 215 -3.52 -15.23 4.64
C GLY A 215 -3.17 -13.90 3.98
N GLU A 216 -2.52 -13.94 2.82
CA GLU A 216 -2.23 -12.74 2.02
C GLU A 216 -3.51 -11.99 1.59
N THR A 217 -4.58 -12.72 1.25
CA THR A 217 -5.87 -12.09 0.93
C THR A 217 -6.43 -11.32 2.13
N MET A 218 -6.26 -11.85 3.36
CA MET A 218 -6.63 -11.15 4.59
C MET A 218 -5.71 -9.95 4.84
N MET A 219 -4.41 -10.18 4.87
CA MET A 219 -3.39 -9.16 5.14
C MET A 219 -3.50 -7.95 4.19
N LEU A 220 -3.62 -8.20 2.89
CA LEU A 220 -3.69 -7.16 1.88
C LEU A 220 -5.06 -6.48 1.88
N GLY A 221 -6.14 -7.27 1.95
CA GLY A 221 -7.51 -6.74 1.89
C GLY A 221 -7.91 -5.91 3.11
N LEU A 222 -7.39 -6.21 4.29
CA LEU A 222 -7.61 -5.41 5.50
C LEU A 222 -6.98 -4.02 5.42
N ARG A 223 -6.00 -3.79 4.54
CA ARG A 223 -5.49 -2.44 4.26
C ARG A 223 -6.52 -1.51 3.63
N LEU A 224 -7.54 -2.05 2.99
CA LEU A 224 -8.67 -1.30 2.41
C LEU A 224 -9.64 -0.88 3.53
N VAL A 225 -9.43 0.31 4.09
CA VAL A 225 -10.12 0.81 5.29
C VAL A 225 -11.65 0.81 5.12
N LYS A 226 -12.13 1.17 3.93
CA LYS A 226 -13.57 1.24 3.62
C LYS A 226 -14.15 -0.07 3.08
N GLU A 227 -13.40 -0.76 2.23
CA GLU A 227 -13.84 -1.99 1.56
C GLU A 227 -13.64 -3.22 2.46
N GLY A 228 -12.46 -3.34 3.06
CA GLY A 228 -12.04 -4.51 3.82
C GLY A 228 -11.98 -5.79 2.98
N VAL A 229 -12.13 -6.93 3.64
CA VAL A 229 -12.17 -8.26 3.02
C VAL A 229 -13.60 -8.76 2.94
N SER A 230 -14.14 -8.87 1.74
CA SER A 230 -15.49 -9.41 1.50
C SER A 230 -15.50 -10.92 1.62
N ARG A 231 -16.39 -11.48 2.48
CA ARG A 231 -16.61 -12.93 2.65
C ARG A 231 -16.96 -13.61 1.34
N ALA A 232 -17.87 -13.01 0.58
CA ALA A 232 -18.29 -13.56 -0.71
C ALA A 232 -17.15 -13.60 -1.73
N ARG A 233 -16.28 -12.57 -1.75
CA ARG A 233 -15.11 -12.52 -2.63
C ARG A 233 -14.06 -13.54 -2.19
N PHE A 234 -13.81 -13.66 -0.89
CA PHE A 234 -12.90 -14.64 -0.31
C PHE A 234 -13.32 -16.07 -0.68
N ARG A 235 -14.61 -16.42 -0.45
CA ARG A 235 -15.16 -17.74 -0.83
C ARG A 235 -15.05 -18.02 -2.33
N ARG A 236 -15.38 -17.06 -3.19
CA ARG A 236 -15.22 -17.24 -4.65
C ARG A 236 -13.77 -17.48 -5.07
N ARG A 237 -12.83 -16.86 -4.37
CA ARG A 237 -11.40 -16.96 -4.69
C ARG A 237 -10.80 -18.27 -4.22
N HIS A 238 -11.12 -18.70 -3.00
CA HIS A 238 -10.46 -19.81 -2.30
C HIS A 238 -11.33 -21.07 -2.16
N GLY A 239 -12.60 -21.03 -2.50
CA GLY A 239 -13.51 -22.16 -2.41
C GLY A 239 -13.96 -22.53 -0.98
N VAL A 240 -13.52 -21.77 0.03
CA VAL A 240 -13.78 -22.02 1.45
C VAL A 240 -14.25 -20.75 2.15
N GLU A 241 -14.91 -20.89 3.29
CA GLU A 241 -15.34 -19.73 4.10
C GLU A 241 -14.19 -19.17 4.93
N MET A 242 -14.04 -17.85 4.94
CA MET A 242 -13.03 -17.12 5.71
C MET A 242 -13.13 -17.46 7.20
N ASP A 243 -14.35 -17.46 7.74
CA ASP A 243 -14.62 -17.71 9.17
C ASP A 243 -14.30 -19.15 9.59
N ALA A 244 -14.29 -20.11 8.66
CA ALA A 244 -13.86 -21.49 8.96
C ALA A 244 -12.32 -21.61 9.02
N ILE A 245 -11.61 -20.85 8.20
CA ILE A 245 -10.14 -20.92 8.12
C ILE A 245 -9.46 -20.10 9.21
N PHE A 246 -10.04 -18.95 9.57
CA PHE A 246 -9.45 -17.97 10.48
C PHE A 246 -10.30 -17.73 11.74
N ALA A 247 -11.02 -18.77 12.20
CA ALA A 247 -11.96 -18.66 13.33
C ALA A 247 -11.32 -18.05 14.57
N ASP A 248 -10.15 -18.56 14.98
CA ASP A 248 -9.46 -18.18 16.21
C ASP A 248 -8.86 -16.76 16.07
N GLU A 249 -8.22 -16.47 14.94
CA GLU A 249 -7.65 -15.16 14.65
C GLU A 249 -8.72 -14.07 14.64
N LEU A 250 -9.84 -14.33 13.96
CA LEU A 250 -10.97 -13.40 13.88
C LEU A 250 -11.59 -13.19 15.27
N ALA A 251 -11.88 -14.27 16.01
CA ALA A 251 -12.47 -14.17 17.36
C ALA A 251 -11.58 -13.35 18.30
N ARG A 252 -10.27 -13.61 18.29
CA ARG A 252 -9.28 -12.87 19.07
C ARG A 252 -9.24 -11.39 18.69
N LEU A 253 -9.13 -11.07 17.40
CA LEU A 253 -9.03 -9.70 16.94
C LEU A 253 -10.34 -8.90 17.14
N TYR A 254 -11.51 -9.53 17.02
CA TYR A 254 -12.78 -8.94 17.41
C TYR A 254 -12.86 -8.65 18.91
N SER A 255 -12.45 -9.61 19.75
CA SER A 255 -12.44 -9.41 21.22
C SER A 255 -11.50 -8.30 21.68
N GLN A 256 -10.43 -8.05 20.93
CA GLN A 256 -9.48 -6.96 21.16
C GLN A 256 -9.96 -5.62 20.58
N GLY A 257 -11.10 -5.59 19.91
CA GLY A 257 -11.62 -4.39 19.25
C GLY A 257 -10.78 -3.90 18.07
N MET A 258 -10.00 -4.78 17.43
CA MET A 258 -9.17 -4.44 16.27
C MET A 258 -9.88 -4.61 14.94
N LEU A 259 -10.88 -5.50 14.89
CA LEU A 259 -11.70 -5.77 13.71
C LEU A 259 -13.17 -5.46 13.99
N GLN A 260 -13.88 -5.13 12.91
CA GLN A 260 -15.33 -4.99 12.86
C GLN A 260 -15.89 -5.65 11.62
N SER A 261 -17.19 -6.00 11.65
CA SER A 261 -17.88 -6.60 10.52
C SER A 261 -19.31 -6.09 10.42
N ASP A 262 -19.80 -5.93 9.19
CA ASP A 262 -21.19 -5.68 8.87
C ASP A 262 -21.93 -6.98 8.41
N GLY A 263 -21.30 -8.14 8.57
CA GLY A 263 -21.80 -9.43 8.09
C GLY A 263 -21.28 -9.77 6.68
N GLU A 264 -21.02 -8.80 5.83
CA GLU A 264 -20.54 -9.01 4.45
C GLU A 264 -19.03 -8.89 4.33
N SER A 265 -18.42 -7.95 5.06
CA SER A 265 -16.99 -7.67 5.02
C SER A 265 -16.40 -7.55 6.43
N VAL A 266 -15.12 -7.91 6.54
CA VAL A 266 -14.29 -7.70 7.73
C VAL A 266 -13.38 -6.50 7.46
N ARG A 267 -13.33 -5.56 8.41
CA ARG A 267 -12.54 -4.32 8.31
C ARG A 267 -11.79 -4.03 9.60
N LEU A 268 -10.75 -3.23 9.50
CA LEU A 268 -10.11 -2.64 10.68
C LEU A 268 -11.08 -1.66 11.39
N THR A 269 -11.01 -1.60 12.70
CA THR A 269 -11.48 -0.46 13.49
C THR A 269 -10.42 0.65 13.45
N GLU A 270 -10.71 1.82 14.03
CA GLU A 270 -9.67 2.86 14.22
C GLU A 270 -8.49 2.33 15.03
N ARG A 271 -8.77 1.60 16.13
CA ARG A 271 -7.73 0.93 16.91
C ARG A 271 -6.95 -0.09 16.09
N GLY A 272 -7.64 -0.90 15.29
CA GLY A 272 -7.01 -1.88 14.40
C GLY A 272 -6.15 -1.23 13.33
N LEU A 273 -6.52 -0.04 12.85
CA LEU A 273 -5.76 0.72 11.89
C LEU A 273 -4.41 1.19 12.47
N MET A 274 -4.42 1.70 13.71
CA MET A 274 -3.21 2.11 14.42
C MET A 274 -2.25 0.94 14.71
N LEU A 275 -2.79 -0.25 14.91
CA LEU A 275 -2.05 -1.49 15.17
C LEU A 275 -2.02 -2.44 13.96
N GLY A 276 -2.13 -1.89 12.76
CA GLY A 276 -2.33 -2.63 11.51
C GLY A 276 -1.34 -3.76 11.30
N ASN A 277 -0.05 -3.53 11.55
CA ASN A 277 0.99 -4.56 11.38
C ASN A 277 0.75 -5.80 12.26
N GLN A 278 0.25 -5.61 13.49
CA GLN A 278 -0.09 -6.73 14.38
C GLN A 278 -1.30 -7.51 13.86
N VAL A 279 -2.30 -6.79 13.32
CA VAL A 279 -3.48 -7.41 12.71
C VAL A 279 -3.09 -8.18 11.45
N PHE A 280 -2.28 -7.59 10.57
CA PHE A 280 -1.85 -8.21 9.31
C PHE A 280 -1.03 -9.48 9.55
N ALA A 281 -0.08 -9.42 10.50
CA ALA A 281 0.76 -10.56 10.85
C ALA A 281 -0.04 -11.75 11.40
N ALA A 282 -1.21 -11.52 11.99
CA ALA A 282 -2.02 -12.58 12.57
C ALA A 282 -2.55 -13.61 11.56
N PHE A 283 -2.63 -13.25 10.28
CA PHE A 283 -3.16 -14.10 9.21
C PHE A 283 -2.09 -14.84 8.42
N LEU A 284 -0.83 -14.47 8.61
CA LEU A 284 0.30 -15.14 7.95
C LEU A 284 0.74 -16.38 8.72
N PRO A 285 1.27 -17.43 8.04
CA PRO A 285 1.78 -18.64 8.68
C PRO A 285 3.01 -18.35 9.55
#